data_8577025e7b53f014f802a7ee02a7aeb6
#
_entry.id   8577025e7b53f014f802a7ee02a7aeb6
#
_cell.length_a   1.000
_cell.length_b   1.000
_cell.length_c   1.000
_cell.angle_alpha   90.00
_cell.angle_beta   90.00
_cell.angle_gamma   90.00
#
_symmetry.space_group_name_H-M   'P 1'
#
loop_
_entity.id
_entity.type
_entity.pdbx_description
1 polymer ?
#
loop_
_entity_poly.entity_id
_entity_poly.type
_entity_poly.pdbx_seq_one_letter_code
_entity_poly.pdbx_strand_id
1 'polypeptide(L)'
;MNQAHCKHPKIHLLQLHGNAGSRYHRVPWAHYVRTRLGCSVTLLDYRGYGGSEGKVNEAGMILDGKAGIQWAATRADETGSKLVLHLESIGSAAGVCAAAALRKDNESAADGNIGVAGIVAEGGLSSCVEIAEKVFSFLPVRVLMKDKWDGVCSAAASLDPAMPFMSMHGTRDEIVPFWCGKKLFESSSSTRKVFKEFKRGGHNNLADQAGYIEALDEFYTAVESL
;
A
#
# COMPACT_ATOMS: atom_id res chain seq x y z
N MET A 1 30.17 5.77 15.29
CA MET A 1 28.90 5.50 14.59
C MET A 1 27.89 5.12 15.67
N ASN A 2 26.96 6.02 16.00
CA ASN A 2 25.88 5.69 16.93
C ASN A 2 25.06 4.57 16.30
N GLN A 3 24.93 3.44 16.98
CA GLN A 3 23.92 2.45 16.67
C GLN A 3 22.56 3.14 16.80
N ALA A 4 22.01 3.58 15.66
CA ALA A 4 20.61 3.96 15.60
C ALA A 4 19.83 2.76 16.16
N HIS A 5 19.06 2.98 17.20
CA HIS A 5 18.26 1.93 17.82
C HIS A 5 17.35 1.38 16.72
N CYS A 6 17.61 0.13 16.33
CA CYS A 6 16.81 -0.60 15.36
C CYS A 6 15.46 -0.87 16.04
N LYS A 7 14.47 0.01 15.85
CA LYS A 7 13.19 -0.03 16.56
C LYS A 7 12.36 -1.24 16.13
N HIS A 8 12.33 -1.53 14.82
CA HIS A 8 11.50 -2.57 14.22
C HIS A 8 12.30 -3.54 13.33
N PRO A 9 13.29 -4.28 13.90
CA PRO A 9 14.11 -5.22 13.13
C PRO A 9 13.32 -6.41 12.60
N LYS A 10 12.15 -6.66 13.17
CA LYS A 10 11.24 -7.75 12.78
C LYS A 10 10.15 -7.30 11.80
N ILE A 11 10.23 -6.09 11.26
CA ILE A 11 9.34 -5.64 10.19
C ILE A 11 10.07 -5.69 8.85
N HIS A 12 9.45 -6.35 7.89
CA HIS A 12 9.84 -6.35 6.48
C HIS A 12 8.78 -5.62 5.67
N LEU A 13 9.17 -4.55 4.97
CA LEU A 13 8.26 -3.80 4.12
C LEU A 13 8.34 -4.29 2.69
N LEU A 14 7.19 -4.49 2.05
CA LEU A 14 7.06 -4.52 0.61
C LEU A 14 6.42 -3.20 0.15
N GLN A 15 7.19 -2.36 -0.54
CA GLN A 15 6.68 -1.11 -1.08
C GLN A 15 6.22 -1.32 -2.53
N LEU A 16 4.96 -0.95 -2.78
CA LEU A 16 4.34 -0.87 -4.08
C LEU A 16 4.17 0.62 -4.44
N HIS A 17 4.94 1.09 -5.42
CA HIS A 17 5.03 2.51 -5.75
C HIS A 17 3.81 3.05 -6.52
N GLY A 18 3.69 4.38 -6.56
CA GLY A 18 2.69 5.12 -7.33
C GLY A 18 2.93 5.08 -8.85
N ASN A 19 2.03 5.74 -9.61
CA ASN A 19 2.04 5.71 -11.08
C ASN A 19 3.30 6.30 -11.72
N ALA A 20 4.01 7.21 -11.05
CA ALA A 20 5.18 7.87 -11.62
C ALA A 20 6.49 7.26 -11.10
N GLY A 21 7.47 7.13 -11.99
CA GLY A 21 8.81 6.68 -11.65
C GLY A 21 8.96 5.16 -11.59
N SER A 22 9.77 4.70 -10.64
CA SER A 22 10.12 3.28 -10.46
C SER A 22 10.64 3.08 -9.04
N ARG A 23 11.00 1.83 -8.68
CA ARG A 23 11.68 1.50 -7.42
C ARG A 23 12.91 2.37 -7.15
N TYR A 24 13.63 2.78 -8.19
CA TYR A 24 14.83 3.62 -8.01
C TYR A 24 14.51 4.97 -7.39
N HIS A 25 13.36 5.56 -7.70
CA HIS A 25 12.90 6.82 -7.12
C HIS A 25 12.44 6.66 -5.66
N ARG A 26 12.21 5.43 -5.20
CA ARG A 26 11.80 5.10 -3.81
C ARG A 26 12.97 4.72 -2.91
N VAL A 27 14.19 4.58 -3.46
CA VAL A 27 15.41 4.29 -2.66
C VAL A 27 15.65 5.35 -1.57
N PRO A 28 15.54 6.67 -1.82
CA PRO A 28 15.68 7.68 -0.76
C PRO A 28 14.66 7.51 0.37
N TRP A 29 13.39 7.24 0.05
CA TRP A 29 12.35 6.96 1.03
C TRP A 29 12.66 5.67 1.82
N ALA A 30 13.02 4.61 1.14
CA ALA A 30 13.37 3.34 1.79
C ALA A 30 14.57 3.51 2.73
N HIS A 31 15.59 4.27 2.33
CA HIS A 31 16.73 4.62 3.18
C HIS A 31 16.28 5.43 4.41
N TYR A 32 15.42 6.43 4.22
CA TYR A 32 14.88 7.25 5.29
C TYR A 32 14.13 6.42 6.33
N VAL A 33 13.15 5.60 5.90
CA VAL A 33 12.34 4.75 6.79
C VAL A 33 13.23 3.72 7.49
N ARG A 34 14.12 3.05 6.75
CA ARG A 34 15.07 2.09 7.33
C ARG A 34 15.96 2.73 8.39
N THR A 35 16.47 3.92 8.14
CA THR A 35 17.38 4.61 9.08
C THR A 35 16.64 5.03 10.34
N ARG A 36 15.37 5.44 10.23
CA ARG A 36 14.57 5.94 11.35
C ARG A 36 13.91 4.83 12.16
N LEU A 37 13.50 3.74 11.50
CA LEU A 37 12.68 2.69 12.10
C LEU A 37 13.38 1.32 12.17
N GLY A 38 14.46 1.11 11.42
CA GLY A 38 15.26 -0.12 11.50
C GLY A 38 14.67 -1.33 10.77
N CYS A 39 13.56 -1.15 10.04
CA CYS A 39 12.93 -2.21 9.25
C CYS A 39 13.69 -2.52 7.96
N SER A 40 13.51 -3.71 7.41
CA SER A 40 13.96 -4.06 6.06
C SER A 40 12.94 -3.64 5.01
N VAL A 41 13.39 -3.31 3.78
CA VAL A 41 12.52 -2.81 2.71
C VAL A 41 12.81 -3.52 1.40
N THR A 42 11.77 -4.06 0.78
CA THR A 42 11.75 -4.52 -0.62
C THR A 42 10.98 -3.52 -1.45
N LEU A 43 11.54 -3.14 -2.60
CA LEU A 43 10.94 -2.25 -3.57
C LEU A 43 10.57 -3.03 -4.83
N LEU A 44 9.30 -2.99 -5.24
CA LEU A 44 8.80 -3.67 -6.44
C LEU A 44 8.71 -2.68 -7.62
N ASP A 45 9.12 -3.10 -8.81
CA ASP A 45 8.67 -2.51 -10.09
C ASP A 45 7.63 -3.42 -10.74
N TYR A 46 6.47 -2.88 -11.06
CA TYR A 46 5.48 -3.60 -11.88
C TYR A 46 5.97 -3.75 -13.33
N ARG A 47 5.31 -4.64 -14.08
CA ARG A 47 5.51 -4.74 -15.52
C ARG A 47 5.41 -3.38 -16.20
N GLY A 48 6.33 -3.09 -17.11
CA GLY A 48 6.41 -1.82 -17.83
C GLY A 48 6.93 -0.63 -17.04
N TYR A 49 7.34 -0.83 -15.75
CA TYR A 49 8.01 0.19 -14.95
C TYR A 49 9.47 -0.17 -14.71
N GLY A 50 10.31 0.86 -14.58
CA GLY A 50 11.74 0.70 -14.26
C GLY A 50 12.47 -0.22 -15.23
N GLY A 51 13.00 -1.33 -14.71
CA GLY A 51 13.66 -2.36 -15.51
C GLY A 51 12.78 -3.57 -15.83
N SER A 52 11.49 -3.56 -15.45
CA SER A 52 10.56 -4.66 -15.71
C SER A 52 9.97 -4.57 -17.13
N GLU A 53 9.97 -5.69 -17.82
CA GLU A 53 9.38 -5.79 -19.17
C GLU A 53 7.83 -5.82 -19.11
N GLY A 54 7.20 -5.75 -20.29
CA GLY A 54 5.75 -5.88 -20.45
C GLY A 54 5.02 -4.56 -20.57
N LYS A 55 3.69 -4.61 -20.45
CA LYS A 55 2.79 -3.44 -20.58
C LYS A 55 1.95 -3.28 -19.32
N VAL A 56 1.89 -2.05 -18.84
CA VAL A 56 1.06 -1.66 -17.69
C VAL A 56 -0.41 -1.84 -18.01
N ASN A 57 -1.13 -2.52 -17.11
CA ASN A 57 -2.59 -2.59 -17.05
C ASN A 57 -3.02 -3.07 -15.67
N GLU A 58 -4.29 -2.81 -15.31
CA GLU A 58 -4.85 -3.15 -13.99
C GLU A 58 -4.65 -4.62 -13.62
N ALA A 59 -5.09 -5.55 -14.46
CA ALA A 59 -4.98 -6.98 -14.20
C ALA A 59 -3.52 -7.44 -14.03
N GLY A 60 -2.62 -6.90 -14.85
CA GLY A 60 -1.20 -7.19 -14.78
C GLY A 60 -0.56 -6.69 -13.50
N MET A 61 -0.86 -5.46 -13.07
CA MET A 61 -0.34 -4.92 -11.81
C MET A 61 -0.83 -5.70 -10.59
N ILE A 62 -2.06 -6.21 -10.61
CA ILE A 62 -2.57 -7.10 -9.55
C ILE A 62 -1.77 -8.41 -9.50
N LEU A 63 -1.46 -9.01 -10.65
CA LEU A 63 -0.62 -10.22 -10.72
C LEU A 63 0.81 -9.97 -10.23
N ASP A 64 1.39 -8.83 -10.60
CA ASP A 64 2.73 -8.42 -10.12
C ASP A 64 2.73 -8.19 -8.61
N GLY A 65 1.67 -7.56 -8.08
CA GLY A 65 1.46 -7.39 -6.65
C GLY A 65 1.35 -8.74 -5.92
N LYS A 66 0.60 -9.71 -6.47
CA LYS A 66 0.50 -11.07 -5.91
C LYS A 66 1.87 -11.74 -5.83
N ALA A 67 2.63 -11.74 -6.93
CA ALA A 67 3.96 -12.32 -6.98
C ALA A 67 4.92 -11.63 -5.98
N GLY A 68 4.86 -10.29 -5.91
CA GLY A 68 5.65 -9.51 -4.95
C GLY A 68 5.32 -9.84 -3.50
N ILE A 69 4.03 -9.98 -3.15
CA ILE A 69 3.58 -10.34 -1.80
C ILE A 69 4.08 -11.75 -1.44
N GLN A 70 3.90 -12.73 -2.32
CA GLN A 70 4.36 -14.11 -2.09
C GLN A 70 5.87 -14.19 -1.88
N TRP A 71 6.63 -13.51 -2.73
CA TRP A 71 8.08 -13.45 -2.59
C TRP A 71 8.52 -12.77 -1.28
N ALA A 72 7.92 -11.63 -0.94
CA ALA A 72 8.24 -10.88 0.27
C ALA A 72 7.82 -11.63 1.54
N ALA A 73 6.71 -12.37 1.51
CA ALA A 73 6.27 -13.22 2.62
C ALA A 73 7.31 -14.31 2.90
N THR A 74 7.79 -15.02 1.85
CA THR A 74 8.88 -16.01 1.99
C THR A 74 10.14 -15.39 2.61
N ARG A 75 10.53 -14.18 2.16
CA ARG A 75 11.70 -13.48 2.73
C ARG A 75 11.50 -13.05 4.17
N ALA A 76 10.29 -12.62 4.52
CA ALA A 76 9.95 -12.27 5.91
C ALA A 76 10.04 -13.49 6.82
N ASP A 77 9.50 -14.64 6.39
CA ASP A 77 9.55 -15.91 7.13
C ASP A 77 10.99 -16.37 7.35
N GLU A 78 11.84 -16.34 6.32
CA GLU A 78 13.27 -16.70 6.41
C GLU A 78 14.03 -15.87 7.45
N THR A 79 13.61 -14.64 7.70
CA THR A 79 14.24 -13.72 8.64
C THR A 79 13.52 -13.62 10.00
N GLY A 80 12.42 -14.37 10.18
CA GLY A 80 11.55 -14.27 11.34
C GLY A 80 10.89 -12.88 11.48
N SER A 81 10.65 -12.20 10.33
CA SER A 81 10.04 -10.89 10.28
C SER A 81 8.56 -10.97 9.91
N LYS A 82 7.81 -9.90 10.21
CA LYS A 82 6.41 -9.72 9.78
C LYS A 82 6.36 -8.85 8.55
N LEU A 83 5.69 -9.33 7.50
CA LEU A 83 5.52 -8.57 6.26
C LEU A 83 4.45 -7.49 6.42
N VAL A 84 4.81 -6.24 6.15
CA VAL A 84 3.87 -5.12 6.02
C VAL A 84 3.92 -4.58 4.59
N LEU A 85 2.75 -4.42 3.99
CA LEU A 85 2.63 -3.77 2.68
C LEU A 85 2.60 -2.25 2.87
N HIS A 86 3.51 -1.53 2.19
CA HIS A 86 3.48 -0.07 2.11
C HIS A 86 3.09 0.34 0.69
N LEU A 87 1.90 0.87 0.54
CA LEU A 87 1.19 1.01 -0.73
C LEU A 87 0.96 2.49 -1.06
N GLU A 88 1.65 3.01 -2.08
CA GLU A 88 1.62 4.42 -2.46
C GLU A 88 0.67 4.66 -3.65
N SER A 89 -0.31 5.55 -3.51
CA SER A 89 -1.16 6.00 -4.62
C SER A 89 -1.83 4.82 -5.34
N ILE A 90 -1.63 4.64 -6.66
CA ILE A 90 -2.12 3.49 -7.42
C ILE A 90 -1.60 2.15 -6.88
N GLY A 91 -0.46 2.17 -6.20
CA GLY A 91 0.06 1.00 -5.49
C GLY A 91 -0.88 0.52 -4.39
N SER A 92 -1.69 1.40 -3.80
CA SER A 92 -2.73 0.99 -2.84
C SER A 92 -3.83 0.17 -3.51
N ALA A 93 -4.23 0.55 -4.72
CA ALA A 93 -5.19 -0.21 -5.50
C ALA A 93 -4.61 -1.58 -5.89
N ALA A 94 -3.40 -1.61 -6.46
CA ALA A 94 -2.73 -2.84 -6.86
C ALA A 94 -2.50 -3.79 -5.67
N GLY A 95 -1.97 -3.27 -4.55
CA GLY A 95 -1.63 -4.07 -3.37
C GLY A 95 -2.86 -4.60 -2.62
N VAL A 96 -3.90 -3.78 -2.44
CA VAL A 96 -5.15 -4.21 -1.79
C VAL A 96 -5.85 -5.28 -2.64
N CYS A 97 -5.97 -5.07 -3.96
CA CYS A 97 -6.56 -6.06 -4.87
C CYS A 97 -5.73 -7.35 -4.93
N ALA A 98 -4.39 -7.25 -4.92
CA ALA A 98 -3.51 -8.41 -4.89
C ALA A 98 -3.64 -9.22 -3.59
N ALA A 99 -3.66 -8.56 -2.43
CA ALA A 99 -3.84 -9.19 -1.14
C ALA A 99 -5.20 -9.89 -1.02
N ALA A 100 -6.27 -9.23 -1.47
CA ALA A 100 -7.62 -9.83 -1.52
C ALA A 100 -7.69 -11.04 -2.45
N ALA A 101 -7.07 -10.95 -3.63
CA ALA A 101 -7.02 -12.06 -4.59
C ALA A 101 -6.22 -13.25 -4.02
N LEU A 102 -5.08 -13.02 -3.38
CA LEU A 102 -4.30 -14.08 -2.72
C LEU A 102 -5.10 -14.74 -1.60
N ARG A 103 -5.80 -13.96 -0.78
CA ARG A 103 -6.65 -14.51 0.28
C ARG A 103 -7.72 -15.42 -0.30
N LYS A 104 -8.39 -15.00 -1.37
CA LYS A 104 -9.37 -15.83 -2.08
C LYS A 104 -8.77 -17.10 -2.66
N ASP A 105 -7.58 -17.02 -3.26
CA ASP A 105 -6.88 -18.20 -3.78
C ASP A 105 -6.50 -19.19 -2.67
N ASN A 106 -6.26 -18.69 -1.45
CA ASN A 106 -5.89 -19.48 -0.26
C ASN A 106 -7.09 -19.86 0.62
N GLU A 107 -8.34 -19.56 0.23
CA GLU A 107 -9.55 -19.92 1.02
C GLU A 107 -9.67 -21.44 1.28
N SER A 108 -9.03 -22.27 0.48
CA SER A 108 -8.93 -23.72 0.70
C SER A 108 -7.84 -24.13 1.70
N ALA A 109 -6.92 -23.24 2.06
CA ALA A 109 -5.96 -23.43 3.13
C ALA A 109 -6.63 -23.14 4.49
N ALA A 110 -6.28 -23.91 5.51
CA ALA A 110 -6.99 -23.94 6.80
C ALA A 110 -7.11 -22.58 7.52
N ASP A 111 -6.33 -21.57 7.14
CA ASP A 111 -6.31 -20.24 7.77
C ASP A 111 -6.45 -19.05 6.79
N GLY A 112 -6.44 -19.29 5.47
CA GLY A 112 -6.48 -18.22 4.46
C GLY A 112 -5.32 -17.21 4.56
N ASN A 113 -4.24 -17.60 5.26
CA ASN A 113 -3.11 -16.72 5.55
C ASN A 113 -2.32 -16.43 4.27
N ILE A 114 -2.05 -15.16 4.01
CA ILE A 114 -1.26 -14.68 2.86
C ILE A 114 0.13 -14.20 3.26
N GLY A 115 0.54 -14.41 4.50
CA GLY A 115 1.83 -13.97 5.04
C GLY A 115 1.94 -12.45 5.26
N VAL A 116 0.84 -11.69 5.16
CA VAL A 116 0.81 -10.23 5.37
C VAL A 116 0.31 -9.93 6.76
N ALA A 117 1.12 -9.22 7.56
CA ALA A 117 0.82 -8.85 8.92
C ALA A 117 0.19 -7.45 9.08
N GLY A 118 0.18 -6.64 8.03
CA GLY A 118 -0.45 -5.31 8.06
C GLY A 118 -0.33 -4.58 6.74
N ILE A 119 -1.17 -3.57 6.54
CA ILE A 119 -1.20 -2.73 5.33
C ILE A 119 -1.15 -1.26 5.72
N VAL A 120 -0.26 -0.49 5.07
CA VAL A 120 -0.23 0.96 5.07
C VAL A 120 -0.58 1.45 3.66
N ALA A 121 -1.68 2.20 3.52
CA ALA A 121 -2.09 2.85 2.28
C ALA A 121 -1.80 4.35 2.35
N GLU A 122 -0.81 4.82 1.61
CA GLU A 122 -0.39 6.22 1.54
C GLU A 122 -0.96 6.89 0.29
N GLY A 123 -1.69 8.01 0.46
CA GLY A 123 -2.41 8.64 -0.66
C GLY A 123 -3.36 7.66 -1.35
N GLY A 124 -4.08 6.85 -0.56
CA GLY A 124 -4.79 5.66 -1.01
C GLY A 124 -5.91 5.93 -2.03
N LEU A 125 -5.98 5.09 -3.05
CA LEU A 125 -6.93 5.16 -4.15
C LEU A 125 -8.13 4.25 -3.90
N SER A 126 -9.35 4.80 -3.95
CA SER A 126 -10.60 4.01 -3.86
C SER A 126 -11.12 3.56 -5.24
N SER A 127 -10.95 4.39 -6.27
CA SER A 127 -11.35 4.11 -7.65
C SER A 127 -10.80 5.19 -8.59
N CYS A 128 -10.14 4.79 -9.69
CA CYS A 128 -9.73 5.73 -10.73
C CYS A 128 -10.92 6.27 -11.51
N VAL A 129 -11.92 5.42 -11.78
CA VAL A 129 -13.08 5.85 -12.56
C VAL A 129 -13.92 6.87 -11.81
N GLU A 130 -14.06 6.75 -10.48
CA GLU A 130 -14.79 7.75 -9.68
C GLU A 130 -14.08 9.13 -9.66
N ILE A 131 -12.75 9.13 -9.63
CA ILE A 131 -11.97 10.36 -9.75
C ILE A 131 -12.19 10.98 -11.14
N ALA A 132 -12.07 10.16 -12.18
CA ALA A 132 -12.27 10.62 -13.57
C ALA A 132 -13.68 11.15 -13.81
N GLU A 133 -14.74 10.56 -13.24
CA GLU A 133 -16.11 11.04 -13.30
C GLU A 133 -16.27 12.44 -12.69
N LYS A 134 -15.58 12.71 -11.59
CA LYS A 134 -15.61 14.02 -10.94
C LYS A 134 -14.83 15.09 -11.72
N VAL A 135 -13.70 14.71 -12.32
CA VAL A 135 -12.85 15.63 -13.08
C VAL A 135 -13.41 15.88 -14.48
N PHE A 136 -13.94 14.85 -15.13
CA PHE A 136 -14.44 14.87 -16.50
C PHE A 136 -15.94 14.53 -16.57
N SER A 137 -16.75 15.25 -15.79
CA SER A 137 -18.19 14.97 -15.63
C SER A 137 -19.02 14.97 -16.92
N PHE A 138 -18.47 15.57 -18.01
CA PHE A 138 -19.08 15.63 -19.35
C PHE A 138 -18.69 14.44 -20.26
N LEU A 139 -17.78 13.56 -19.81
CA LEU A 139 -17.35 12.40 -20.60
C LEU A 139 -17.90 11.09 -20.00
N PRO A 140 -18.25 10.11 -20.85
CA PRO A 140 -18.66 8.78 -20.40
C PRO A 140 -17.44 7.94 -19.98
N VAL A 141 -16.71 8.38 -18.94
CA VAL A 141 -15.41 7.80 -18.54
C VAL A 141 -15.51 6.32 -18.18
N ARG A 142 -16.65 5.85 -17.64
CA ARG A 142 -16.87 4.42 -17.35
C ARG A 142 -16.78 3.54 -18.59
N VAL A 143 -17.09 4.06 -19.76
CA VAL A 143 -17.01 3.36 -21.04
C VAL A 143 -15.62 3.50 -21.65
N LEU A 144 -15.03 4.69 -21.55
CA LEU A 144 -13.76 5.02 -22.19
C LEU A 144 -12.53 4.47 -21.45
N MET A 145 -12.58 4.39 -20.11
CA MET A 145 -11.47 3.89 -19.30
C MET A 145 -11.37 2.36 -19.39
N LYS A 146 -10.15 1.86 -19.65
CA LYS A 146 -9.83 0.42 -19.60
C LYS A 146 -9.51 -0.02 -18.16
N ASP A 147 -8.58 0.67 -17.52
CA ASP A 147 -8.15 0.38 -16.17
C ASP A 147 -8.91 1.29 -15.20
N LYS A 148 -9.92 0.75 -14.55
CA LYS A 148 -10.93 1.49 -13.79
C LYS A 148 -10.62 1.56 -12.30
N TRP A 149 -9.99 0.52 -11.78
CA TRP A 149 -9.71 0.34 -10.36
C TRP A 149 -10.97 0.57 -9.50
N ASP A 150 -12.13 0.12 -9.99
CA ASP A 150 -13.41 0.26 -9.29
C ASP A 150 -13.69 -0.87 -8.28
N GLY A 151 -12.91 -1.94 -8.32
CA GLY A 151 -12.96 -3.04 -7.37
C GLY A 151 -12.20 -2.84 -6.05
N VAL A 152 -11.46 -1.74 -5.88
CA VAL A 152 -10.54 -1.56 -4.73
C VAL A 152 -11.27 -1.58 -3.39
N CYS A 153 -12.40 -0.89 -3.27
CA CYS A 153 -13.18 -0.88 -2.03
C CYS A 153 -13.76 -2.26 -1.69
N SER A 154 -14.22 -3.01 -2.69
CA SER A 154 -14.71 -4.39 -2.50
C SER A 154 -13.58 -5.33 -2.10
N ALA A 155 -12.38 -5.15 -2.67
CA ALA A 155 -11.18 -5.88 -2.27
C ALA A 155 -10.79 -5.55 -0.82
N ALA A 156 -10.81 -4.28 -0.42
CA ALA A 156 -10.53 -3.87 0.95
C ALA A 156 -11.53 -4.46 1.96
N ALA A 157 -12.80 -4.58 1.58
CA ALA A 157 -13.84 -5.19 2.40
C ALA A 157 -13.68 -6.72 2.55
N SER A 158 -12.91 -7.37 1.67
CA SER A 158 -12.64 -8.82 1.70
C SER A 158 -11.32 -9.20 2.37
N LEU A 159 -10.56 -8.23 2.88
CA LEU A 159 -9.33 -8.49 3.63
C LEU A 159 -9.63 -9.16 4.98
N ASP A 160 -8.60 -9.71 5.63
CA ASP A 160 -8.73 -10.28 6.96
C ASP A 160 -9.12 -9.18 7.98
N PRO A 161 -10.25 -9.32 8.70
CA PRO A 161 -10.64 -8.36 9.74
C PRO A 161 -9.63 -8.21 10.88
N ALA A 162 -8.80 -9.21 11.15
CA ALA A 162 -7.77 -9.15 12.19
C ALA A 162 -6.51 -8.41 11.74
N MET A 163 -6.28 -8.26 10.41
CA MET A 163 -5.09 -7.62 9.88
C MET A 163 -5.13 -6.10 10.07
N PRO A 164 -4.15 -5.49 10.74
CA PRO A 164 -4.04 -4.04 10.87
C PRO A 164 -4.04 -3.31 9.52
N PHE A 165 -4.77 -2.20 9.46
CA PHE A 165 -4.85 -1.37 8.27
C PHE A 165 -4.69 0.12 8.64
N MET A 166 -3.69 0.78 8.09
CA MET A 166 -3.51 2.22 8.23
C MET A 166 -3.70 2.91 6.87
N SER A 167 -4.52 3.96 6.84
CA SER A 167 -4.56 4.88 5.71
C SER A 167 -3.96 6.22 6.11
N MET A 168 -3.00 6.71 5.33
CA MET A 168 -2.32 7.99 5.50
C MET A 168 -2.68 8.89 4.32
N HIS A 169 -3.19 10.10 4.58
CA HIS A 169 -3.60 10.98 3.48
C HIS A 169 -3.41 12.46 3.80
N GLY A 170 -2.93 13.21 2.80
CA GLY A 170 -2.80 14.65 2.87
C GLY A 170 -4.12 15.37 2.53
N THR A 171 -4.51 16.36 3.32
CA THR A 171 -5.74 17.13 3.03
C THR A 171 -5.60 18.05 1.83
N ARG A 172 -4.36 18.28 1.37
CA ARG A 172 -4.04 19.08 0.18
C ARG A 172 -3.56 18.22 -0.98
N ASP A 173 -3.94 16.94 -0.98
CA ASP A 173 -3.63 16.03 -2.08
C ASP A 173 -4.40 16.46 -3.34
N GLU A 174 -3.65 16.92 -4.33
CA GLU A 174 -4.14 17.46 -5.59
C GLU A 174 -4.27 16.39 -6.69
N ILE A 175 -3.76 15.17 -6.44
CA ILE A 175 -3.77 14.06 -7.40
C ILE A 175 -4.84 13.02 -7.03
N VAL A 176 -4.75 12.48 -5.81
CA VAL A 176 -5.77 11.58 -5.27
C VAL A 176 -6.55 12.35 -4.20
N PRO A 177 -7.80 12.74 -4.48
CA PRO A 177 -8.58 13.54 -3.54
C PRO A 177 -8.70 12.87 -2.17
N PHE A 178 -8.63 13.66 -1.10
CA PHE A 178 -8.68 13.21 0.29
C PHE A 178 -9.83 12.23 0.59
N TRP A 179 -11.01 12.44 -0.05
CA TRP A 179 -12.15 11.54 0.11
C TRP A 179 -11.89 10.11 -0.38
N CYS A 180 -10.96 9.90 -1.33
CA CYS A 180 -10.58 8.57 -1.83
C CYS A 180 -9.91 7.75 -0.73
N GLY A 181 -8.92 8.33 -0.04
CA GLY A 181 -8.26 7.66 1.07
C GLY A 181 -9.21 7.37 2.21
N LYS A 182 -10.14 8.28 2.48
CA LYS A 182 -11.17 8.09 3.49
C LYS A 182 -12.15 6.97 3.12
N LYS A 183 -12.60 6.93 1.87
CA LYS A 183 -13.46 5.87 1.34
C LYS A 183 -12.77 4.50 1.38
N LEU A 184 -11.49 4.42 0.98
CA LEU A 184 -10.71 3.19 1.08
C LEU A 184 -10.61 2.71 2.53
N PHE A 185 -10.29 3.61 3.46
CA PHE A 185 -10.23 3.31 4.89
C PHE A 185 -11.55 2.80 5.44
N GLU A 186 -12.66 3.47 5.12
CA GLU A 186 -14.00 3.08 5.57
C GLU A 186 -14.40 1.70 5.02
N SER A 187 -14.02 1.40 3.78
CA SER A 187 -14.30 0.12 3.11
C SER A 187 -13.51 -1.06 3.66
N SER A 188 -12.37 -0.83 4.32
CA SER A 188 -11.57 -1.91 4.88
C SER A 188 -12.33 -2.67 5.98
N SER A 189 -12.32 -4.02 5.88
CA SER A 189 -12.88 -4.93 6.88
C SER A 189 -12.13 -4.93 8.20
N SER A 190 -10.90 -4.39 8.24
CA SER A 190 -10.06 -4.42 9.43
C SER A 190 -10.74 -3.81 10.66
N THR A 191 -10.74 -4.56 11.75
CA THR A 191 -11.18 -4.08 13.09
C THR A 191 -10.08 -3.28 13.80
N ARG A 192 -8.85 -3.32 13.27
CA ARG A 192 -7.65 -2.64 13.80
C ARG A 192 -7.16 -1.61 12.79
N LYS A 193 -8.05 -0.67 12.41
CA LYS A 193 -7.73 0.32 11.40
C LYS A 193 -7.55 1.72 11.97
N VAL A 194 -6.58 2.46 11.40
CA VAL A 194 -6.22 3.82 11.79
C VAL A 194 -6.20 4.71 10.55
N PHE A 195 -6.77 5.91 10.65
CA PHE A 195 -6.66 6.95 9.65
C PHE A 195 -5.77 8.09 10.16
N LYS A 196 -4.69 8.39 9.44
CA LYS A 196 -3.76 9.50 9.75
C LYS A 196 -3.91 10.61 8.71
N GLU A 197 -4.41 11.73 9.16
CA GLU A 197 -4.61 12.93 8.35
C GLU A 197 -3.40 13.87 8.47
N PHE A 198 -2.88 14.33 7.33
CA PHE A 198 -1.80 15.30 7.26
C PHE A 198 -2.34 16.62 6.68
N LYS A 199 -2.63 17.59 7.55
CA LYS A 199 -3.30 18.87 7.19
C LYS A 199 -2.55 19.72 6.17
N ARG A 200 -1.22 19.57 6.04
CA ARG A 200 -0.38 20.28 5.08
C ARG A 200 0.16 19.37 3.98
N GLY A 201 -0.16 18.08 4.03
CA GLY A 201 0.30 17.08 3.09
C GLY A 201 -0.40 17.22 1.74
N GLY A 202 0.37 17.23 0.68
CA GLY A 202 -0.03 16.97 -0.70
C GLY A 202 0.24 15.51 -1.05
N HIS A 203 0.15 15.16 -2.34
CA HIS A 203 0.32 13.79 -2.80
C HIS A 203 1.74 13.24 -2.61
N ASN A 204 2.76 14.06 -2.88
CA ASN A 204 4.14 13.60 -3.00
C ASN A 204 5.05 14.02 -1.83
N ASN A 205 4.50 14.56 -0.74
CA ASN A 205 5.29 15.11 0.37
C ASN A 205 4.83 14.64 1.75
N LEU A 206 4.13 13.50 1.84
CA LEU A 206 3.69 12.98 3.14
C LEU A 206 4.87 12.62 4.04
N ALA A 207 5.94 12.06 3.48
CA ALA A 207 7.15 11.71 4.22
C ALA A 207 7.86 12.91 4.86
N ASP A 208 7.61 14.12 4.35
CA ASP A 208 8.17 15.37 4.89
C ASP A 208 7.29 15.98 5.99
N GLN A 209 6.10 15.42 6.23
CA GLN A 209 5.18 15.97 7.23
C GLN A 209 5.55 15.52 8.63
N ALA A 210 5.42 16.43 9.59
CA ALA A 210 5.55 16.09 11.00
C ALA A 210 4.53 15.00 11.39
N GLY A 211 5.00 14.01 12.13
CA GLY A 211 4.18 12.87 12.55
C GLY A 211 4.15 11.69 11.57
N TYR A 212 4.83 11.79 10.41
CA TYR A 212 4.86 10.68 9.45
C TYR A 212 5.59 9.45 10.00
N ILE A 213 6.81 9.62 10.48
CA ILE A 213 7.60 8.52 11.07
C ILE A 213 6.95 8.00 12.35
N GLU A 214 6.42 8.90 13.18
CA GLU A 214 5.71 8.54 14.41
C GLU A 214 4.47 7.66 14.11
N ALA A 215 3.72 7.98 13.07
CA ALA A 215 2.58 7.15 12.64
C ALA A 215 3.01 5.76 12.18
N LEU A 216 4.11 5.64 11.45
CA LEU A 216 4.67 4.35 11.05
C LEU A 216 5.21 3.56 12.26
N ASP A 217 5.90 4.23 13.20
CA ASP A 217 6.42 3.66 14.44
C ASP A 217 5.30 3.04 15.29
N GLU A 218 4.22 3.80 15.52
CA GLU A 218 3.02 3.33 16.23
C GLU A 218 2.39 2.12 15.54
N PHE A 219 2.27 2.16 14.21
CA PHE A 219 1.65 1.09 13.44
C PHE A 219 2.50 -0.19 13.47
N TYR A 220 3.81 -0.08 13.29
CA TYR A 220 4.70 -1.25 13.33
C TYR A 220 4.76 -1.86 14.73
N THR A 221 4.75 -1.03 15.79
CA THR A 221 4.63 -1.52 17.17
C THR A 221 3.36 -2.35 17.37
N ALA A 222 2.23 -1.87 16.85
CA ALA A 222 0.96 -2.60 16.91
C ALA A 222 1.02 -3.91 16.11
N VAL A 223 1.67 -3.94 14.94
CA VAL A 223 1.86 -5.16 14.13
C VAL A 223 2.77 -6.15 14.85
N GLU A 224 3.87 -5.71 15.48
CA GLU A 224 4.80 -6.59 16.20
C GLU A 224 4.16 -7.23 17.43
N SER A 225 3.16 -6.59 18.05
CA SER A 225 2.45 -7.09 19.23
C SER A 225 1.42 -8.21 18.93
N LEU A 226 1.16 -8.52 17.68
CA LEU A 226 0.27 -9.60 17.24
C LEU A 226 0.99 -10.94 17.18
#